data_9b9f61814983dd5cc9472ba81692d808
#
_entry.id   9b9f61814983dd5cc9472ba81692d808
#
_cell.length_a   1.000
_cell.length_b   1.000
_cell.length_c   1.000
_cell.angle_alpha   90.00
_cell.angle_beta   90.00
_cell.angle_gamma   90.00
#
_symmetry.space_group_name_H-M   'P 1'
#
loop_
_entity.id
_entity.type
_entity.pdbx_description
1 polymer ?
#
loop_
_entity_poly.entity_id
_entity_poly.type
_entity_poly.pdbx_seq_one_letter_code
_entity_poly.pdbx_strand_id
1 'polypeptide(L)'
;AGQCNQAAASVSKESIDRNIRELFPKNNTIQLPPDPITAIDLFIPTIALIGAWKEDNEFDRKMIEQISGMEYSEFEAKARTMLSQNSEYLQLTNGNWKVCHKEELLNQCKNKLFDDSIGKLLEAVDSILRQKSKCVASKMPYFIPVSGEYDNSLELRGNLVKSLCWVKKNLSELSQCNQEKIENNIYTLVSTLLQDAKWTTWTSLRDCLQNLAELSPEAFLKEAERGIINNPTEIVNLFPPKSGELSGINYISNLLWALEILAWSPEYLVHSIS
;
A
#
# COMPACT_ATOMS: atom_id res chain seq x y z
N ALA A 1 -4.96 42.83 46.87
CA ALA A 1 -5.69 42.35 45.70
C ALA A 1 -5.05 42.89 44.43
N GLY A 2 -4.37 42.10 43.65
CA GLY A 2 -4.00 42.52 42.29
C GLY A 2 -2.51 42.39 41.95
N GLN A 3 -1.89 41.23 42.08
CA GLN A 3 -0.61 40.93 41.37
C GLN A 3 -0.45 39.41 41.24
N CYS A 4 -1.26 38.81 40.42
CA CYS A 4 -1.11 37.38 40.10
C CYS A 4 -1.73 37.03 38.73
N ASN A 5 -1.51 37.80 37.66
CA ASN A 5 -2.03 37.49 36.34
C ASN A 5 -1.22 38.11 35.18
N GLN A 6 0.13 38.02 35.22
CA GLN A 6 0.93 38.45 34.05
C GLN A 6 2.18 37.58 33.81
N ALA A 7 2.18 36.32 34.17
CA ALA A 7 3.29 35.40 33.90
C ALA A 7 2.94 34.21 32.99
N ALA A 8 1.81 34.22 32.31
CA ALA A 8 1.34 33.08 31.52
C ALA A 8 1.19 33.35 30.00
N ALA A 9 1.76 34.42 29.45
CA ALA A 9 1.52 34.78 28.05
C ALA A 9 2.74 35.29 27.30
N SER A 10 3.89 34.64 27.41
CA SER A 10 4.98 34.82 26.44
C SER A 10 5.89 33.62 26.34
N VAL A 11 5.33 32.43 26.20
CA VAL A 11 6.08 31.36 25.55
C VAL A 11 5.98 31.66 24.06
N SER A 12 7.01 32.33 23.53
CA SER A 12 7.02 32.71 22.13
C SER A 12 6.97 31.44 21.25
N LYS A 13 6.29 31.53 20.12
CA LYS A 13 6.22 30.48 19.12
C LYS A 13 7.61 29.92 18.78
N GLU A 14 8.64 30.77 18.85
CA GLU A 14 10.06 30.42 18.67
C GLU A 14 10.62 29.54 19.77
N SER A 15 10.15 29.66 21.01
CA SER A 15 10.56 28.82 22.14
C SER A 15 9.98 27.41 22.02
N ILE A 16 8.75 27.30 21.53
CA ILE A 16 8.10 26.01 21.24
C ILE A 16 8.76 25.33 20.05
N ASP A 17 9.03 26.06 18.98
CA ASP A 17 9.73 25.55 17.79
C ASP A 17 11.18 25.12 18.10
N ARG A 18 11.86 25.79 19.05
CA ARG A 18 13.20 25.40 19.49
C ARG A 18 13.16 24.10 20.29
N ASN A 19 12.24 23.97 21.24
CA ASN A 19 12.08 22.76 22.04
C ASN A 19 11.63 21.55 21.19
N ILE A 20 10.79 21.78 20.17
CA ILE A 20 10.40 20.72 19.21
C ILE A 20 11.61 20.32 18.36
N ARG A 21 12.47 21.26 17.94
CA ARG A 21 13.68 20.94 17.17
C ARG A 21 14.74 20.21 17.99
N GLU A 22 14.81 20.45 19.31
CA GLU A 22 15.70 19.71 20.23
C GLU A 22 15.18 18.30 20.54
N LEU A 23 13.87 18.12 20.58
CA LEU A 23 13.24 16.81 20.78
C LEU A 23 13.26 15.94 19.49
N PHE A 24 13.30 16.58 18.32
CA PHE A 24 13.36 15.92 17.02
C PHE A 24 14.49 16.53 16.18
N PRO A 25 15.77 16.17 16.43
CA PRO A 25 16.87 16.68 15.64
C PRO A 25 16.67 16.29 14.17
N LYS A 26 16.55 17.29 13.30
CA LYS A 26 16.33 17.14 11.84
C LYS A 26 17.50 16.51 11.07
N ASN A 27 18.55 16.06 11.73
CA ASN A 27 19.75 15.53 11.09
C ASN A 27 20.22 14.23 11.74
N ASN A 28 19.38 13.20 11.68
CA ASN A 28 19.92 11.86 11.57
C ASN A 28 19.62 11.36 10.16
N THR A 29 20.48 11.76 9.21
CA THR A 29 20.73 10.92 8.06
C THR A 29 21.21 9.60 8.67
N ILE A 30 20.34 8.62 8.71
CA ILE A 30 20.68 7.28 9.21
C ILE A 30 21.71 6.77 8.22
N GLN A 31 22.99 6.92 8.57
CA GLN A 31 24.06 6.28 7.84
C GLN A 31 23.97 4.80 8.20
N LEU A 32 23.46 4.00 7.25
CA LEU A 32 23.74 2.58 7.26
C LEU A 32 25.25 2.41 7.49
N PRO A 33 25.69 1.52 8.39
CA PRO A 33 27.12 1.29 8.61
C PRO A 33 27.78 1.01 7.25
N PRO A 34 28.99 1.52 6.98
CA PRO A 34 29.69 1.28 5.74
C PRO A 34 30.02 -0.21 5.64
N ASP A 35 29.24 -0.93 4.84
CA ASP A 35 29.47 -2.33 4.55
C ASP A 35 30.62 -2.53 3.57
N PRO A 36 31.43 -3.58 3.76
CA PRO A 36 32.23 -4.11 2.68
C PRO A 36 31.26 -4.67 1.63
N ILE A 37 31.11 -3.97 0.52
CA ILE A 37 30.25 -4.32 -0.61
C ILE A 37 30.80 -5.59 -1.26
N THR A 38 30.38 -6.73 -0.77
CA THR A 38 30.54 -8.02 -1.44
C THR A 38 29.16 -8.62 -1.63
N ALA A 39 28.71 -8.64 -2.88
CA ALA A 39 27.39 -9.01 -3.35
C ALA A 39 26.31 -8.01 -2.89
N ILE A 40 25.60 -7.42 -3.86
CA ILE A 40 24.48 -6.51 -3.63
C ILE A 40 23.52 -7.20 -2.66
N ASP A 41 23.47 -6.76 -1.42
CA ASP A 41 22.51 -7.27 -0.47
C ASP A 41 21.12 -6.77 -0.86
N LEU A 42 20.40 -7.62 -1.59
CA LEU A 42 19.04 -7.35 -2.04
C LEU A 42 18.00 -7.59 -0.94
N PHE A 43 18.42 -8.00 0.24
CA PHE A 43 17.50 -8.26 1.35
C PHE A 43 16.82 -6.98 1.84
N ILE A 44 17.59 -5.89 2.03
CA ILE A 44 17.04 -4.61 2.51
C ILE A 44 16.01 -4.03 1.55
N PRO A 45 16.28 -3.86 0.24
CA PRO A 45 15.24 -3.40 -0.70
C PRO A 45 14.05 -4.36 -0.77
N THR A 46 14.27 -5.67 -0.69
CA THR A 46 13.18 -6.66 -0.72
C THR A 46 12.28 -6.56 0.50
N ILE A 47 12.83 -6.52 1.72
CA ILE A 47 12.02 -6.39 2.94
C ILE A 47 11.30 -5.04 2.98
N ALA A 48 11.90 -3.98 2.45
CA ALA A 48 11.26 -2.68 2.32
C ALA A 48 10.08 -2.72 1.34
N LEU A 49 10.18 -3.43 0.21
CA LEU A 49 9.07 -3.64 -0.71
C LEU A 49 7.93 -4.44 -0.07
N ILE A 50 8.23 -5.47 0.71
CA ILE A 50 7.23 -6.28 1.43
C ILE A 50 6.50 -5.44 2.48
N GLY A 51 7.22 -4.76 3.34
CA GLY A 51 6.71 -3.77 4.29
C GLY A 51 6.03 -4.29 5.54
N ALA A 52 5.13 -5.27 5.47
CA ALA A 52 4.52 -5.91 6.63
C ALA A 52 3.94 -7.27 6.26
N TRP A 53 3.94 -8.21 7.24
CA TRP A 53 3.38 -9.55 7.07
C TRP A 53 3.10 -10.20 8.43
N LYS A 54 2.37 -11.32 8.41
CA LYS A 54 2.12 -12.16 9.59
C LYS A 54 2.97 -13.43 9.52
N GLU A 55 3.74 -13.69 10.57
CA GLU A 55 4.62 -14.86 10.61
C GLU A 55 3.90 -16.20 10.71
N ASP A 56 2.67 -16.21 11.22
CA ASP A 56 1.80 -17.39 11.33
C ASP A 56 0.91 -17.62 10.09
N ASN A 57 0.90 -16.70 9.13
CA ASN A 57 0.12 -16.84 7.91
C ASN A 57 0.93 -17.54 6.81
N GLU A 58 0.51 -18.76 6.45
CA GLU A 58 1.19 -19.58 5.43
C GLU A 58 1.21 -18.92 4.05
N PHE A 59 0.15 -18.20 3.68
CA PHE A 59 0.08 -17.51 2.39
C PHE A 59 1.00 -16.29 2.34
N ASP A 60 1.17 -15.59 3.47
CA ASP A 60 2.14 -14.50 3.58
C ASP A 60 3.57 -15.04 3.42
N ARG A 61 3.89 -16.17 4.06
CA ARG A 61 5.21 -16.81 3.92
C ARG A 61 5.50 -17.17 2.47
N LYS A 62 4.56 -17.83 1.77
CA LYS A 62 4.72 -18.19 0.35
C LYS A 62 4.91 -16.95 -0.53
N MET A 63 4.18 -15.87 -0.25
CA MET A 63 4.34 -14.62 -0.99
C MET A 63 5.73 -14.00 -0.77
N ILE A 64 6.25 -14.07 0.46
CA ILE A 64 7.59 -13.60 0.78
C ILE A 64 8.65 -14.43 0.04
N GLU A 65 8.50 -15.76 -0.02
CA GLU A 65 9.38 -16.64 -0.79
C GLU A 65 9.38 -16.27 -2.28
N GLN A 66 8.21 -16.01 -2.84
CA GLN A 66 8.08 -15.58 -4.24
C GLN A 66 8.79 -14.24 -4.51
N ILE A 67 8.60 -13.24 -3.65
CA ILE A 67 9.19 -11.91 -3.83
C ILE A 67 10.70 -11.95 -3.58
N SER A 68 11.13 -12.61 -2.51
CA SER A 68 12.53 -12.65 -2.09
C SER A 68 13.39 -13.62 -2.91
N GLY A 69 12.77 -14.68 -3.42
CA GLY A 69 13.47 -15.79 -4.10
C GLY A 69 14.25 -16.67 -3.14
N MET A 70 13.94 -16.64 -1.82
CA MET A 70 14.57 -17.47 -0.79
C MET A 70 13.52 -18.16 0.08
N GLU A 71 13.87 -19.26 0.72
CA GLU A 71 13.03 -19.94 1.70
C GLU A 71 12.64 -19.00 2.84
N TYR A 72 11.39 -19.09 3.34
CA TYR A 72 10.90 -18.21 4.40
C TYR A 72 11.76 -18.28 5.67
N SER A 73 12.25 -19.47 6.02
CA SER A 73 13.11 -19.68 7.18
C SER A 73 14.41 -18.87 7.09
N GLU A 74 15.02 -18.80 5.90
CA GLU A 74 16.21 -17.99 5.65
C GLU A 74 15.87 -16.48 5.69
N PHE A 75 14.76 -16.09 5.05
CA PHE A 75 14.27 -14.72 5.08
C PHE A 75 14.01 -14.25 6.51
N GLU A 76 13.32 -15.07 7.31
CA GLU A 76 13.00 -14.77 8.70
C GLU A 76 14.28 -14.66 9.57
N ALA A 77 15.26 -15.54 9.38
CA ALA A 77 16.53 -15.46 10.10
C ALA A 77 17.26 -14.13 9.83
N LYS A 78 17.29 -13.68 8.57
CA LYS A 78 17.83 -12.36 8.19
C LYS A 78 17.03 -11.21 8.81
N ALA A 79 15.69 -11.31 8.80
CA ALA A 79 14.81 -10.30 9.42
C ALA A 79 15.04 -10.20 10.94
N ARG A 80 15.17 -11.34 11.65
CA ARG A 80 15.50 -11.37 13.08
C ARG A 80 16.89 -10.81 13.37
N THR A 81 17.86 -11.06 12.51
CA THR A 81 19.20 -10.47 12.60
C THR A 81 19.13 -8.95 12.43
N MET A 82 18.40 -8.45 11.42
CA MET A 82 18.18 -7.03 11.22
C MET A 82 17.46 -6.38 12.41
N LEU A 83 16.44 -7.04 12.97
CA LEU A 83 15.73 -6.58 14.17
C LEU A 83 16.65 -6.43 15.37
N SER A 84 17.58 -7.38 15.58
CA SER A 84 18.52 -7.35 16.69
C SER A 84 19.59 -6.27 16.55
N GLN A 85 19.97 -5.93 15.32
CA GLN A 85 21.00 -4.93 15.02
C GLN A 85 20.45 -3.51 14.90
N ASN A 86 19.21 -3.39 14.41
CA ASN A 86 18.63 -2.08 14.10
C ASN A 86 17.09 -2.11 14.21
N SER A 87 16.59 -1.97 15.44
CA SER A 87 15.15 -2.01 15.75
C SER A 87 14.35 -0.83 15.19
N GLU A 88 15.01 0.24 14.69
CA GLU A 88 14.31 1.40 14.14
C GLU A 88 13.58 1.07 12.82
N TYR A 89 14.13 0.15 12.03
CA TYR A 89 13.57 -0.20 10.72
C TYR A 89 12.61 -1.35 10.73
N LEU A 90 12.63 -2.19 11.75
CA LEU A 90 11.83 -3.39 11.79
C LEU A 90 11.25 -3.62 13.18
N GLN A 91 9.98 -3.94 13.23
CA GLN A 91 9.28 -4.29 14.47
C GLN A 91 8.59 -5.64 14.30
N LEU A 92 8.57 -6.41 15.39
CA LEU A 92 7.80 -7.63 15.54
C LEU A 92 6.91 -7.52 16.77
N THR A 93 5.60 -7.57 16.58
CA THR A 93 4.63 -7.47 17.66
C THR A 93 3.54 -8.52 17.47
N ASN A 94 3.42 -9.46 18.40
CA ASN A 94 2.41 -10.52 18.35
C ASN A 94 2.36 -11.26 16.99
N GLY A 95 3.52 -11.65 16.47
CA GLY A 95 3.61 -12.33 15.18
C GLY A 95 3.43 -11.44 13.94
N ASN A 96 3.23 -10.13 14.13
CA ASN A 96 3.11 -9.18 13.04
C ASN A 96 4.45 -8.46 12.83
N TRP A 97 5.05 -8.67 11.70
CA TRP A 97 6.22 -7.95 11.21
C TRP A 97 5.81 -6.65 10.54
N LYS A 98 6.54 -5.58 10.81
CA LYS A 98 6.31 -4.28 10.20
C LYS A 98 7.64 -3.57 9.95
N VAL A 99 7.84 -3.11 8.72
CA VAL A 99 8.93 -2.22 8.36
C VAL A 99 8.55 -0.80 8.75
N CYS A 100 9.34 -0.21 9.64
CA CYS A 100 9.23 1.19 10.05
C CYS A 100 10.00 2.08 9.06
N HIS A 101 9.58 3.33 8.91
CA HIS A 101 10.23 4.29 8.00
C HIS A 101 10.43 3.74 6.58
N LYS A 102 9.44 2.98 6.10
CA LYS A 102 9.48 2.25 4.84
C LYS A 102 9.87 3.10 3.64
N GLU A 103 9.26 4.29 3.50
CA GLU A 103 9.56 5.20 2.40
C GLU A 103 11.00 5.71 2.43
N GLU A 104 11.51 5.99 3.63
CA GLU A 104 12.90 6.39 3.80
C GLU A 104 13.85 5.27 3.38
N LEU A 105 13.57 4.04 3.84
CA LEU A 105 14.36 2.86 3.49
C LEU A 105 14.34 2.58 1.99
N LEU A 106 13.18 2.70 1.34
CA LEU A 106 13.05 2.57 -0.11
C LEU A 106 13.83 3.67 -0.85
N ASN A 107 13.78 4.91 -0.36
CA ASN A 107 14.56 6.02 -0.92
C ASN A 107 16.09 5.77 -0.86
N GLN A 108 16.57 5.17 0.23
CA GLN A 108 17.98 4.81 0.38
C GLN A 108 18.39 3.66 -0.55
N CYS A 109 17.42 2.82 -0.97
CA CYS A 109 17.66 1.65 -1.80
C CYS A 109 17.31 1.82 -3.29
N LYS A 110 17.00 3.03 -3.76
CA LYS A 110 16.58 3.29 -5.16
C LYS A 110 17.53 2.69 -6.19
N ASN A 111 18.84 2.80 -5.97
CA ASN A 111 19.88 2.27 -6.86
C ASN A 111 20.08 0.74 -6.77
N LYS A 112 19.41 0.08 -5.85
CA LYS A 112 19.43 -1.38 -5.64
C LYS A 112 18.12 -2.05 -6.06
N LEU A 113 17.18 -1.28 -6.63
CA LEU A 113 15.94 -1.79 -7.21
C LEU A 113 16.14 -2.02 -8.71
N PHE A 114 15.88 -3.22 -9.16
CA PHE A 114 16.05 -3.68 -10.54
C PHE A 114 14.70 -4.12 -11.12
N ASP A 115 14.63 -4.23 -12.43
CA ASP A 115 13.45 -4.73 -13.17
C ASP A 115 12.92 -6.05 -12.60
N ASP A 116 13.81 -6.98 -12.21
CA ASP A 116 13.42 -8.27 -11.63
C ASP A 116 12.69 -8.09 -10.29
N SER A 117 13.21 -7.22 -9.41
CA SER A 117 12.58 -6.92 -8.11
C SER A 117 11.20 -6.31 -8.28
N ILE A 118 11.06 -5.37 -9.23
CA ILE A 118 9.77 -4.73 -9.52
C ILE A 118 8.83 -5.71 -10.25
N GLY A 119 9.36 -6.58 -11.11
CA GLY A 119 8.59 -7.65 -11.75
C GLY A 119 7.97 -8.60 -10.72
N LYS A 120 8.75 -9.08 -9.76
CA LYS A 120 8.26 -9.93 -8.66
C LYS A 120 7.22 -9.21 -7.79
N LEU A 121 7.42 -7.92 -7.52
CA LEU A 121 6.43 -7.11 -6.81
C LEU A 121 5.11 -7.03 -7.60
N LEU A 122 5.16 -6.79 -8.90
CA LEU A 122 3.97 -6.72 -9.77
C LEU A 122 3.22 -8.05 -9.80
N GLU A 123 3.92 -9.18 -9.95
CA GLU A 123 3.33 -10.51 -9.89
C GLU A 123 2.68 -10.81 -8.55
N ALA A 124 3.34 -10.42 -7.46
CA ALA A 124 2.80 -10.57 -6.11
C ALA A 124 1.53 -9.73 -5.91
N VAL A 125 1.54 -8.45 -6.36
CA VAL A 125 0.37 -7.57 -6.31
C VAL A 125 -0.77 -8.13 -7.16
N ASP A 126 -0.52 -8.61 -8.37
CA ASP A 126 -1.54 -9.23 -9.22
C ASP A 126 -2.17 -10.45 -8.53
N SER A 127 -1.34 -11.36 -8.02
CA SER A 127 -1.80 -12.56 -7.32
C SER A 127 -2.66 -12.22 -6.09
N ILE A 128 -2.23 -11.29 -5.27
CA ILE A 128 -2.92 -10.95 -4.02
C ILE A 128 -4.22 -10.17 -4.28
N LEU A 129 -4.27 -9.34 -5.33
CA LEU A 129 -5.46 -8.56 -5.69
C LEU A 129 -6.54 -9.38 -6.40
N ARG A 130 -6.17 -10.50 -7.05
CA ARG A 130 -7.15 -11.44 -7.64
C ARG A 130 -7.85 -12.31 -6.60
N GLN A 131 -7.41 -12.32 -5.36
CA GLN A 131 -8.08 -13.03 -4.29
C GLN A 131 -9.46 -12.41 -4.03
N LYS A 132 -10.49 -13.26 -4.02
CA LYS A 132 -11.85 -12.82 -3.69
C LYS A 132 -12.03 -12.81 -2.18
N SER A 133 -12.69 -11.76 -1.70
CA SER A 133 -13.09 -11.69 -0.31
C SER A 133 -14.01 -12.87 0.06
N LYS A 134 -13.66 -13.60 1.10
CA LYS A 134 -14.49 -14.71 1.63
C LYS A 134 -15.84 -14.22 2.15
N CYS A 135 -15.90 -12.97 2.62
CA CYS A 135 -17.14 -12.35 3.06
C CYS A 135 -18.12 -12.14 1.89
N VAL A 136 -17.60 -11.73 0.73
CA VAL A 136 -18.41 -11.57 -0.49
C VAL A 136 -18.88 -12.93 -1.03
N ALA A 137 -18.00 -13.94 -0.98
CA ALA A 137 -18.32 -15.28 -1.43
C ALA A 137 -19.43 -15.95 -0.60
N SER A 138 -19.54 -15.62 0.70
CA SER A 138 -20.54 -16.18 1.61
C SER A 138 -21.94 -15.54 1.50
N LYS A 139 -22.15 -14.57 0.62
CA LYS A 139 -23.40 -13.80 0.46
C LYS A 139 -23.92 -13.18 1.78
N MET A 140 -23.04 -12.94 2.75
CA MET A 140 -23.41 -12.27 3.99
C MET A 140 -23.26 -10.76 3.83
N PRO A 141 -24.36 -9.99 3.68
CA PRO A 141 -24.31 -8.56 3.37
C PRO A 141 -23.87 -7.68 4.54
N TYR A 142 -23.59 -8.26 5.72
CA TYR A 142 -23.47 -7.50 6.98
C TYR A 142 -22.15 -7.68 7.73
N PHE A 143 -21.07 -8.09 7.07
CA PHE A 143 -19.82 -8.35 7.79
C PHE A 143 -18.81 -7.20 7.67
N ILE A 144 -18.40 -6.69 8.85
CA ILE A 144 -17.18 -5.90 9.03
C ILE A 144 -15.99 -6.77 8.59
N PRO A 145 -14.99 -6.25 7.86
CA PRO A 145 -13.81 -7.02 7.49
C PRO A 145 -13.16 -7.61 8.74
N VAL A 146 -13.22 -8.92 8.86
CA VAL A 146 -12.60 -9.66 9.97
C VAL A 146 -11.27 -10.21 9.47
N SER A 147 -10.29 -10.34 10.34
CA SER A 147 -9.05 -11.04 10.03
C SER A 147 -9.38 -12.41 9.41
N GLY A 148 -8.75 -12.74 8.25
CA GLY A 148 -9.05 -13.97 7.50
C GLY A 148 -10.03 -13.79 6.34
N GLU A 149 -10.38 -12.57 5.97
CA GLU A 149 -11.21 -12.27 4.80
C GLU A 149 -10.56 -12.72 3.49
N TYR A 150 -9.24 -12.58 3.37
CA TYR A 150 -8.42 -13.10 2.28
C TYR A 150 -7.51 -14.21 2.79
N ASP A 151 -6.82 -14.89 1.89
CA ASP A 151 -5.81 -15.88 2.27
C ASP A 151 -4.59 -15.18 2.87
N ASN A 152 -4.10 -14.14 2.22
CA ASN A 152 -3.05 -13.28 2.77
C ASN A 152 -3.60 -12.29 3.81
N SER A 153 -2.72 -11.84 4.69
CA SER A 153 -3.05 -10.79 5.66
C SER A 153 -3.35 -9.45 4.97
N LEU A 154 -4.21 -8.64 5.59
CA LEU A 154 -4.49 -7.27 5.12
C LEU A 154 -3.24 -6.38 5.21
N GLU A 155 -2.37 -6.67 6.18
CA GLU A 155 -1.10 -5.98 6.36
C GLU A 155 -0.18 -6.18 5.15
N LEU A 156 0.03 -7.42 4.70
CA LEU A 156 0.84 -7.71 3.52
C LEU A 156 0.18 -7.11 2.27
N ARG A 157 -1.11 -7.39 2.07
CA ARG A 157 -1.89 -6.90 0.93
C ARG A 157 -1.76 -5.38 0.76
N GLY A 158 -2.06 -4.62 1.80
CA GLY A 158 -2.00 -3.16 1.77
C GLY A 158 -0.57 -2.63 1.58
N ASN A 159 0.43 -3.30 2.15
CA ASN A 159 1.82 -2.87 2.03
C ASN A 159 2.42 -3.13 0.65
N LEU A 160 2.10 -4.24 -0.02
CA LEU A 160 2.57 -4.51 -1.38
C LEU A 160 2.00 -3.49 -2.37
N VAL A 161 0.70 -3.18 -2.26
CA VAL A 161 0.07 -2.16 -3.12
C VAL A 161 0.70 -0.78 -2.90
N LYS A 162 0.92 -0.38 -1.64
CA LYS A 162 1.61 0.89 -1.31
C LYS A 162 3.04 0.93 -1.83
N SER A 163 3.75 -0.21 -1.83
CA SER A 163 5.08 -0.30 -2.44
C SER A 163 5.03 -0.04 -3.93
N LEU A 164 4.05 -0.60 -4.61
CA LEU A 164 3.88 -0.37 -6.04
C LEU A 164 3.52 1.10 -6.35
N CYS A 165 2.68 1.74 -5.52
CA CYS A 165 2.41 3.18 -5.63
C CYS A 165 3.69 4.01 -5.41
N TRP A 166 4.52 3.64 -4.44
CA TRP A 166 5.81 4.29 -4.24
C TRP A 166 6.73 4.12 -5.46
N VAL A 167 6.81 2.91 -6.03
CA VAL A 167 7.56 2.65 -7.28
C VAL A 167 7.08 3.56 -8.40
N LYS A 168 5.77 3.62 -8.65
CA LYS A 168 5.18 4.48 -9.70
C LYS A 168 5.55 5.94 -9.50
N LYS A 169 5.41 6.45 -8.27
CA LYS A 169 5.73 7.85 -7.91
C LYS A 169 7.20 8.21 -8.11
N ASN A 170 8.11 7.27 -7.86
CA ASN A 170 9.55 7.48 -7.92
C ASN A 170 10.20 6.88 -9.18
N LEU A 171 9.42 6.47 -10.16
CA LEU A 171 9.89 5.68 -11.30
C LEU A 171 11.01 6.38 -12.08
N SER A 172 10.94 7.70 -12.24
CA SER A 172 11.98 8.51 -12.91
C SER A 172 13.33 8.51 -12.18
N GLU A 173 13.34 8.16 -10.88
CA GLU A 173 14.55 8.09 -10.06
C GLU A 173 15.13 6.68 -9.96
N LEU A 174 14.42 5.66 -10.47
CA LEU A 174 14.88 4.26 -10.48
C LEU A 174 15.77 4.00 -11.69
N SER A 175 17.03 4.42 -11.60
CA SER A 175 17.99 4.40 -12.71
C SER A 175 18.30 2.99 -13.26
N GLN A 176 18.05 1.94 -12.47
CA GLN A 176 18.32 0.54 -12.85
C GLN A 176 17.08 -0.17 -13.44
N CYS A 177 16.01 0.59 -13.67
CA CYS A 177 14.73 0.05 -14.13
C CYS A 177 14.33 0.61 -15.50
N ASN A 178 13.70 -0.23 -16.31
CA ASN A 178 13.07 0.22 -17.54
C ASN A 178 11.70 0.83 -17.23
N GLN A 179 11.65 2.17 -17.23
CA GLN A 179 10.47 2.95 -16.82
C GLN A 179 9.26 2.64 -17.68
N GLU A 180 9.41 2.64 -19.01
CA GLU A 180 8.31 2.38 -19.96
C GLU A 180 7.72 0.98 -19.76
N LYS A 181 8.57 -0.03 -19.58
CA LYS A 181 8.13 -1.40 -19.29
C LYS A 181 7.33 -1.50 -18.01
N ILE A 182 7.78 -0.83 -16.93
CA ILE A 182 7.09 -0.84 -15.64
C ILE A 182 5.75 -0.11 -15.74
N GLU A 183 5.70 1.04 -16.41
CA GLU A 183 4.44 1.78 -16.64
C GLU A 183 3.42 0.94 -17.40
N ASN A 184 3.84 0.31 -18.49
CA ASN A 184 2.98 -0.57 -19.28
C ASN A 184 2.49 -1.78 -18.46
N ASN A 185 3.34 -2.35 -17.61
CA ASN A 185 2.95 -3.45 -16.73
C ASN A 185 1.94 -3.00 -15.67
N ILE A 186 2.11 -1.81 -15.08
CA ILE A 186 1.16 -1.23 -14.13
C ILE A 186 -0.19 -0.96 -14.81
N TYR A 187 -0.18 -0.35 -16.00
CA TYR A 187 -1.40 -0.14 -16.79
C TYR A 187 -2.12 -1.46 -17.05
N THR A 188 -1.38 -2.48 -17.51
CA THR A 188 -1.91 -3.81 -17.81
C THR A 188 -2.49 -4.47 -16.56
N LEU A 189 -1.80 -4.39 -15.42
CA LEU A 189 -2.27 -4.89 -14.14
C LEU A 189 -3.64 -4.29 -13.78
N VAL A 190 -3.76 -2.97 -13.76
CA VAL A 190 -5.01 -2.28 -13.38
C VAL A 190 -6.13 -2.61 -14.39
N SER A 191 -5.84 -2.53 -15.69
CA SER A 191 -6.82 -2.83 -16.73
C SER A 191 -7.33 -4.26 -16.62
N THR A 192 -6.44 -5.26 -16.49
CA THR A 192 -6.85 -6.68 -16.45
C THR A 192 -7.56 -7.06 -15.14
N LEU A 193 -7.26 -6.40 -14.03
CA LEU A 193 -7.98 -6.61 -12.77
C LEU A 193 -9.42 -6.11 -12.84
N LEU A 194 -9.65 -5.00 -13.54
CA LEU A 194 -10.94 -4.33 -13.60
C LEU A 194 -11.74 -4.65 -14.87
N GLN A 195 -11.11 -5.29 -15.86
CA GLN A 195 -11.77 -5.69 -17.10
C GLN A 195 -12.97 -6.61 -16.82
N ASP A 196 -14.16 -6.18 -17.26
CA ASP A 196 -15.43 -6.88 -17.07
C ASP A 196 -15.68 -7.28 -15.60
N ALA A 197 -15.18 -6.45 -14.66
CA ALA A 197 -15.24 -6.70 -13.23
C ALA A 197 -16.68 -6.75 -12.74
N LYS A 198 -17.01 -7.84 -12.05
CA LYS A 198 -18.29 -8.00 -11.35
C LYS A 198 -18.28 -7.21 -10.05
N TRP A 199 -19.48 -6.94 -9.50
CA TRP A 199 -19.61 -6.28 -8.19
C TRP A 199 -18.77 -6.97 -7.10
N THR A 200 -18.63 -8.29 -7.15
CA THR A 200 -17.80 -9.07 -6.22
C THR A 200 -16.30 -8.75 -6.35
N THR A 201 -15.83 -8.44 -7.56
CA THR A 201 -14.44 -8.00 -7.79
C THR A 201 -14.24 -6.61 -7.22
N TRP A 202 -15.11 -5.64 -7.57
CA TRP A 202 -15.06 -4.28 -7.03
C TRP A 202 -15.07 -4.29 -5.50
N THR A 203 -15.94 -5.09 -4.89
CA THR A 203 -16.03 -5.25 -3.43
C THR A 203 -14.76 -5.89 -2.85
N SER A 204 -14.17 -6.86 -3.53
CA SER A 204 -12.92 -7.49 -3.08
C SER A 204 -11.70 -6.58 -3.20
N LEU A 205 -11.77 -5.53 -4.02
CA LEU A 205 -10.71 -4.53 -4.20
C LEU A 205 -10.95 -3.24 -3.41
N ARG A 206 -12.02 -3.14 -2.63
CA ARG A 206 -12.47 -1.90 -1.97
C ARG A 206 -11.39 -1.18 -1.18
N ASP A 207 -10.54 -1.93 -0.49
CA ASP A 207 -9.43 -1.43 0.32
C ASP A 207 -8.24 -0.90 -0.51
N CYS A 208 -8.20 -1.22 -1.81
CA CYS A 208 -7.14 -0.86 -2.73
C CYS A 208 -7.59 0.02 -3.89
N LEU A 209 -8.90 0.32 -4.04
CA LEU A 209 -9.42 1.07 -5.21
C LEU A 209 -8.74 2.43 -5.39
N GLN A 210 -8.51 3.17 -4.30
CA GLN A 210 -7.82 4.45 -4.35
C GLN A 210 -6.38 4.29 -4.88
N ASN A 211 -5.67 3.28 -4.39
CA ASN A 211 -4.31 3.00 -4.86
C ASN A 211 -4.29 2.56 -6.34
N LEU A 212 -5.28 1.77 -6.77
CA LEU A 212 -5.39 1.37 -8.19
C LEU A 212 -5.67 2.58 -9.09
N ALA A 213 -6.50 3.52 -8.64
CA ALA A 213 -6.74 4.77 -9.33
C ALA A 213 -5.47 5.61 -9.45
N GLU A 214 -4.67 5.74 -8.38
CA GLU A 214 -3.38 6.45 -8.40
C GLU A 214 -2.34 5.75 -9.27
N LEU A 215 -2.30 4.40 -9.28
CA LEU A 215 -1.36 3.61 -10.07
C LEU A 215 -1.52 3.82 -11.57
N SER A 216 -2.75 3.79 -12.07
CA SER A 216 -3.06 4.01 -13.48
C SER A 216 -4.43 4.65 -13.64
N PRO A 217 -4.53 6.00 -13.55
CA PRO A 217 -5.78 6.75 -13.70
C PRO A 217 -6.52 6.40 -14.98
N GLU A 218 -5.81 6.36 -16.10
CA GLU A 218 -6.40 6.06 -17.42
C GLU A 218 -7.02 4.66 -17.48
N ALA A 219 -6.29 3.63 -17.03
CA ALA A 219 -6.81 2.27 -17.01
C ALA A 219 -8.00 2.15 -16.06
N PHE A 220 -7.90 2.78 -14.87
CA PHE A 220 -8.97 2.76 -13.87
C PHE A 220 -10.25 3.41 -14.39
N LEU A 221 -10.16 4.64 -14.91
CA LEU A 221 -11.32 5.37 -15.44
C LEU A 221 -11.96 4.65 -16.62
N LYS A 222 -11.15 4.18 -17.57
CA LYS A 222 -11.62 3.43 -18.74
C LYS A 222 -12.44 2.19 -18.34
N GLU A 223 -11.95 1.42 -17.37
CA GLU A 223 -12.65 0.20 -16.96
C GLU A 223 -13.85 0.52 -16.05
N ALA A 224 -13.81 1.60 -15.27
CA ALA A 224 -14.97 2.08 -14.50
C ALA A 224 -16.09 2.57 -15.43
N GLU A 225 -15.80 3.41 -16.42
CA GLU A 225 -16.75 3.85 -17.45
C GLU A 225 -17.35 2.65 -18.23
N ARG A 226 -16.47 1.73 -18.63
CA ARG A 226 -16.88 0.50 -19.33
C ARG A 226 -17.84 -0.34 -18.48
N GLY A 227 -17.57 -0.45 -17.18
CA GLY A 227 -18.46 -1.14 -16.22
C GLY A 227 -19.83 -0.48 -16.13
N ILE A 228 -19.88 0.86 -16.09
CA ILE A 228 -21.13 1.61 -16.04
C ILE A 228 -21.94 1.44 -17.34
N ILE A 229 -21.29 1.49 -18.49
CA ILE A 229 -21.96 1.44 -19.81
C ILE A 229 -22.40 0.02 -20.15
N ASN A 230 -21.50 -0.96 -20.03
CA ASN A 230 -21.76 -2.32 -20.52
C ASN A 230 -22.45 -3.21 -19.50
N ASN A 231 -22.18 -3.00 -18.19
CA ASN A 231 -22.68 -3.81 -17.10
C ASN A 231 -23.23 -2.97 -15.93
N PRO A 232 -24.21 -2.07 -16.16
CA PRO A 232 -24.70 -1.17 -15.12
C PRO A 232 -25.20 -1.89 -13.87
N THR A 233 -25.73 -3.10 -14.02
CA THR A 233 -26.21 -3.93 -12.91
C THR A 233 -25.08 -4.27 -11.92
N GLU A 234 -23.85 -4.49 -12.40
CA GLU A 234 -22.71 -4.82 -11.55
C GLU A 234 -22.32 -3.63 -10.67
N ILE A 235 -22.41 -2.41 -11.19
CA ILE A 235 -22.14 -1.19 -10.42
C ILE A 235 -23.30 -0.89 -9.45
N VAL A 236 -24.57 -1.08 -9.89
CA VAL A 236 -25.73 -0.89 -9.02
C VAL A 236 -25.70 -1.81 -7.81
N ASN A 237 -25.17 -3.03 -7.95
CA ASN A 237 -25.02 -3.99 -6.85
C ASN A 237 -24.02 -3.55 -5.76
N LEU A 238 -23.22 -2.50 -6.00
CA LEU A 238 -22.35 -1.89 -4.98
C LEU A 238 -23.13 -0.98 -4.00
N PHE A 239 -24.33 -0.53 -4.38
CA PHE A 239 -25.18 0.26 -3.50
C PHE A 239 -25.85 -0.62 -2.45
N PRO A 240 -26.11 -0.09 -1.25
CA PRO A 240 -26.84 -0.84 -0.22
C PRO A 240 -28.25 -1.16 -0.72
N PRO A 241 -28.80 -2.33 -0.35
CA PRO A 241 -30.17 -2.69 -0.69
C PRO A 241 -31.17 -1.66 -0.10
N LYS A 242 -32.24 -1.34 -0.85
CA LYS A 242 -33.25 -0.32 -0.49
C LYS A 242 -34.08 -0.66 0.76
N SER A 243 -33.93 -1.84 1.35
CA SER A 243 -34.62 -2.24 2.59
C SER A 243 -33.95 -1.54 3.78
N GLY A 244 -34.71 -0.67 4.46
CA GLY A 244 -34.36 0.25 5.54
C GLY A 244 -33.56 -0.23 6.76
N GLU A 245 -32.65 -1.16 6.58
CA GLU A 245 -31.69 -1.58 7.60
C GLU A 245 -30.45 -0.67 7.54
N LEU A 246 -30.26 0.12 8.59
CA LEU A 246 -29.16 1.05 8.80
C LEU A 246 -27.75 0.41 8.81
N SER A 247 -27.64 -0.89 8.61
CA SER A 247 -26.38 -1.67 8.74
C SER A 247 -25.80 -2.20 7.43
N GLY A 248 -26.30 -1.79 6.27
CA GLY A 248 -25.76 -2.23 4.98
C GLY A 248 -24.37 -1.62 4.74
N ILE A 249 -23.35 -2.47 4.48
CA ILE A 249 -22.03 -1.99 4.05
C ILE A 249 -22.21 -1.32 2.69
N ASN A 250 -21.77 -0.07 2.60
CA ASN A 250 -21.83 0.71 1.37
C ASN A 250 -20.52 0.56 0.60
N TYR A 251 -20.47 -0.36 -0.35
CA TYR A 251 -19.27 -0.62 -1.16
C TYR A 251 -19.01 0.45 -2.22
N ILE A 252 -20.04 1.20 -2.64
CA ILE A 252 -19.88 2.28 -3.62
C ILE A 252 -19.00 3.42 -3.11
N SER A 253 -18.96 3.66 -1.79
CA SER A 253 -18.15 4.73 -1.21
C SER A 253 -16.68 4.62 -1.56
N ASN A 254 -16.12 3.41 -1.59
CA ASN A 254 -14.73 3.20 -1.93
C ASN A 254 -14.43 3.53 -3.39
N LEU A 255 -15.37 3.23 -4.30
CA LEU A 255 -15.26 3.63 -5.70
C LEU A 255 -15.36 5.15 -5.84
N LEU A 256 -16.32 5.78 -5.15
CA LEU A 256 -16.48 7.24 -5.18
C LEU A 256 -15.25 7.96 -4.64
N TRP A 257 -14.62 7.47 -3.57
CA TRP A 257 -13.37 8.03 -3.06
C TRP A 257 -12.20 7.87 -4.04
N ALA A 258 -12.15 6.76 -4.77
CA ALA A 258 -11.14 6.58 -5.81
C ALA A 258 -11.34 7.59 -6.97
N LEU A 259 -12.58 7.82 -7.38
CA LEU A 259 -12.91 8.83 -8.38
C LEU A 259 -12.66 10.27 -7.87
N GLU A 260 -12.97 10.55 -6.60
CA GLU A 260 -12.69 11.83 -5.97
C GLU A 260 -11.20 12.20 -6.03
N ILE A 261 -10.31 11.26 -5.69
CA ILE A 261 -8.85 11.49 -5.78
C ILE A 261 -8.47 11.90 -7.21
N LEU A 262 -9.01 11.24 -8.22
CA LEU A 262 -8.71 11.57 -9.62
C LEU A 262 -9.31 12.93 -10.03
N ALA A 263 -10.46 13.30 -9.48
CA ALA A 263 -11.11 14.58 -9.77
C ALA A 263 -10.30 15.81 -9.30
N TRP A 264 -9.35 15.64 -8.37
CA TRP A 264 -8.44 16.71 -7.98
C TRP A 264 -7.36 17.00 -9.02
N SER A 265 -7.16 16.12 -10.01
CA SER A 265 -6.29 16.39 -11.15
C SER A 265 -7.09 16.98 -12.31
N PRO A 266 -6.72 18.18 -12.83
CA PRO A 266 -7.43 18.81 -13.96
C PRO A 266 -7.55 17.89 -15.19
N GLU A 267 -6.56 17.03 -15.40
CA GLU A 267 -6.49 16.09 -16.52
C GLU A 267 -7.61 15.03 -16.46
N TYR A 268 -7.95 14.57 -15.25
CA TYR A 268 -8.93 13.50 -15.04
C TYR A 268 -10.28 13.99 -14.55
N LEU A 269 -10.42 15.28 -14.22
CA LEU A 269 -11.64 15.85 -13.64
C LEU A 269 -12.89 15.53 -14.46
N VAL A 270 -12.85 15.78 -15.78
CA VAL A 270 -14.02 15.57 -16.64
C VAL A 270 -14.47 14.11 -16.65
N HIS A 271 -13.52 13.17 -16.80
CA HIS A 271 -13.81 11.74 -16.81
C HIS A 271 -14.28 11.20 -15.45
N SER A 272 -13.83 11.81 -14.35
CA SER A 272 -14.21 11.36 -13.00
C SER A 272 -15.64 11.75 -12.60
N ILE A 273 -16.22 12.76 -13.23
CA ILE A 273 -17.56 13.30 -12.92
C ILE A 273 -18.61 13.01 -14.00
N SER A 274 -18.22 12.42 -15.13
CA SER A 274 -19.11 12.02 -16.22
C SER A 274 -19.84 10.73 -15.92
#